data_e2358fa763949c89397d54991f1029a6
#
_entry.id   e2358fa763949c89397d54991f1029a6
#
_cell.length_a   1.000
_cell.length_b   1.000
_cell.length_c   1.000
_cell.angle_alpha   90.00
_cell.angle_beta   90.00
_cell.angle_gamma   90.00
#
_symmetry.space_group_name_H-M   'P 1'
#
loop_
_entity.id
_entity.type
_entity.pdbx_description
1 polymer ?
#
loop_
_entity_poly.entity_id
_entity_poly.type
_entity_poly.pdbx_seq_one_letter_code
_entity_poly.pdbx_strand_id
1 'polypeptide(L)'
;MSDDTGALNSVPGPIRPSYTKDSVRSADGTTIGYRQFGRGPGVILVHGGMQASQDLMKLATHLSDQFTIFVPDRRGRGMSGPFGDSYSVVTECEDIAALAEKTGAERIFGLSSGAITALRASLTVPGLRQVALYEPPLSVNGSTPVWWLPRYDREIAQGKTTQALVTVFKGIPVGPPFLGRSPRFILAPALALMTRFVDRPEGDDVSIEALVPTMHYDMIVV
;
A
#
# COMPACT_ATOMS: atom_id res chain seq x y z
N MET A 1 -44.15 -39.03 -12.10
CA MET A 1 -42.96 -38.94 -11.22
C MET A 1 -41.98 -38.04 -11.96
N SER A 2 -42.00 -36.78 -11.62
CA SER A 2 -41.18 -35.74 -12.20
C SER A 2 -40.02 -35.49 -11.22
N ASP A 3 -38.81 -35.81 -11.68
CA ASP A 3 -37.54 -35.50 -10.95
C ASP A 3 -37.27 -34.01 -11.02
N ASP A 4 -37.48 -33.37 -9.92
CA ASP A 4 -37.07 -31.99 -9.67
C ASP A 4 -35.65 -32.01 -9.03
N THR A 5 -34.65 -32.07 -9.91
CA THR A 5 -33.24 -31.93 -9.47
C THR A 5 -32.96 -30.47 -9.28
N GLY A 6 -33.00 -30.07 -8.00
CA GLY A 6 -32.74 -28.72 -7.52
C GLY A 6 -31.43 -28.12 -8.07
N ALA A 7 -31.57 -27.00 -8.75
CA ALA A 7 -30.47 -26.12 -9.12
C ALA A 7 -29.71 -25.69 -7.86
N LEU A 8 -28.50 -26.22 -7.67
CA LEU A 8 -27.57 -25.75 -6.67
C LEU A 8 -27.28 -24.27 -6.95
N ASN A 9 -27.79 -23.39 -6.07
CA ASN A 9 -27.48 -21.97 -6.05
C ASN A 9 -25.97 -21.81 -5.97
N SER A 10 -25.34 -21.49 -7.10
CA SER A 10 -23.96 -21.03 -7.11
C SER A 10 -23.89 -19.75 -6.27
N VAL A 11 -23.18 -19.81 -5.15
CA VAL A 11 -22.82 -18.64 -4.35
C VAL A 11 -22.11 -17.68 -5.30
N PRO A 12 -22.61 -16.45 -5.50
CA PRO A 12 -21.93 -15.48 -6.35
C PRO A 12 -20.52 -15.29 -5.79
N GLY A 13 -19.51 -15.46 -6.66
CA GLY A 13 -18.13 -15.13 -6.30
C GLY A 13 -18.05 -13.67 -5.83
N PRO A 14 -17.01 -13.31 -5.08
CA PRO A 14 -16.86 -11.95 -4.58
C PRO A 14 -16.97 -10.97 -5.74
N ILE A 15 -17.95 -10.04 -5.65
CA ILE A 15 -18.14 -8.98 -6.63
C ILE A 15 -16.84 -8.17 -6.65
N ARG A 16 -16.05 -8.32 -7.72
CA ARG A 16 -14.87 -7.48 -7.92
C ARG A 16 -15.37 -6.11 -8.36
N PRO A 17 -15.04 -5.05 -7.61
CA PRO A 17 -15.45 -3.72 -8.00
C PRO A 17 -14.82 -3.39 -9.34
N SER A 18 -15.61 -2.90 -10.30
CA SER A 18 -15.08 -2.37 -11.54
C SER A 18 -14.38 -1.04 -11.23
N TYR A 19 -13.13 -0.92 -11.63
CA TYR A 19 -12.36 0.31 -11.56
C TYR A 19 -11.77 0.65 -12.92
N THR A 20 -11.50 1.91 -13.15
CA THR A 20 -10.69 2.36 -14.28
C THR A 20 -9.27 2.60 -13.82
N LYS A 21 -8.31 2.51 -14.75
CA LYS A 21 -6.90 2.81 -14.52
C LYS A 21 -6.54 4.06 -15.29
N ASP A 22 -5.73 4.90 -14.67
CA ASP A 22 -5.16 6.08 -15.30
C ASP A 22 -3.83 6.40 -14.62
N SER A 23 -3.12 7.42 -15.09
CA SER A 23 -1.85 7.84 -14.53
C SER A 23 -1.68 9.36 -14.60
N VAL A 24 -0.80 9.89 -13.79
CA VAL A 24 -0.35 11.27 -13.83
C VAL A 24 1.17 11.33 -13.88
N ARG A 25 1.72 12.42 -14.37
CA ARG A 25 3.17 12.69 -14.28
C ARG A 25 3.44 13.58 -13.08
N SER A 26 4.34 13.13 -12.23
CA SER A 26 4.89 13.88 -11.12
C SER A 26 5.83 15.00 -11.58
N ALA A 27 6.24 15.87 -10.67
CA ALA A 27 7.11 17.02 -10.96
C ALA A 27 8.46 16.62 -11.59
N ASP A 28 9.02 15.47 -11.21
CA ASP A 28 10.25 14.93 -11.77
C ASP A 28 10.06 14.10 -13.06
N GLY A 29 8.82 14.03 -13.58
CA GLY A 29 8.46 13.26 -14.76
C GLY A 29 8.14 11.79 -14.50
N THR A 30 8.22 11.31 -13.26
CA THR A 30 7.82 9.93 -12.90
C THR A 30 6.32 9.75 -13.13
N THR A 31 5.95 8.63 -13.73
CA THR A 31 4.54 8.26 -13.91
C THR A 31 4.01 7.67 -12.60
N ILE A 32 2.86 8.17 -12.14
CA ILE A 32 2.13 7.64 -10.99
C ILE A 32 0.81 7.06 -11.50
N GLY A 33 0.72 5.73 -11.47
CA GLY A 33 -0.50 5.00 -11.85
C GLY A 33 -1.50 4.95 -10.69
N TYR A 34 -2.78 4.98 -11.00
CA TYR A 34 -3.83 4.86 -9.99
C TYR A 34 -5.07 4.14 -10.49
N ARG A 35 -5.83 3.60 -9.55
CA ARG A 35 -7.15 3.01 -9.76
C ARG A 35 -8.21 4.03 -9.35
N GLN A 36 -9.28 4.13 -10.14
CA GLN A 36 -10.39 5.06 -9.88
C GLN A 36 -11.71 4.31 -9.74
N PHE A 37 -12.48 4.64 -8.72
CA PHE A 37 -13.79 4.07 -8.40
C PHE A 37 -14.83 5.14 -8.16
N GLY A 38 -16.10 4.76 -8.33
CA GLY A 38 -17.25 5.53 -7.83
C GLY A 38 -17.49 6.86 -8.51
N ARG A 39 -18.33 7.66 -7.88
CA ARG A 39 -18.75 8.99 -8.31
C ARG A 39 -18.99 9.89 -7.11
N GLY A 40 -18.71 11.18 -7.25
CA GLY A 40 -18.92 12.18 -6.19
C GLY A 40 -17.63 12.96 -5.90
N PRO A 41 -17.53 13.59 -4.72
CA PRO A 41 -16.33 14.34 -4.33
C PRO A 41 -15.09 13.46 -4.30
N GLY A 42 -13.95 13.98 -4.79
CA GLY A 42 -12.69 13.23 -4.90
C GLY A 42 -12.03 12.94 -3.56
N VAL A 43 -11.53 11.71 -3.40
CA VAL A 43 -10.72 11.26 -2.23
C VAL A 43 -9.53 10.46 -2.74
N ILE A 44 -8.32 10.82 -2.33
CA ILE A 44 -7.09 10.07 -2.58
C ILE A 44 -6.86 9.12 -1.39
N LEU A 45 -6.65 7.83 -1.65
CA LEU A 45 -6.29 6.84 -0.63
C LEU A 45 -4.85 6.40 -0.80
N VAL A 46 -4.00 6.69 0.19
CA VAL A 46 -2.56 6.37 0.16
C VAL A 46 -2.29 5.15 1.05
N HIS A 47 -1.80 4.07 0.44
CA HIS A 47 -1.52 2.81 1.11
C HIS A 47 -0.25 2.87 1.98
N GLY A 48 -0.09 1.92 2.89
CA GLY A 48 1.03 1.81 3.81
C GLY A 48 2.28 1.15 3.24
N GLY A 49 3.19 0.80 4.13
CA GLY A 49 4.44 0.11 3.81
C GLY A 49 4.21 -1.32 3.34
N MET A 50 5.04 -1.79 2.40
CA MET A 50 4.90 -3.10 1.74
C MET A 50 3.49 -3.38 1.21
N GLN A 51 2.77 -2.34 0.79
CA GLN A 51 1.44 -2.41 0.18
C GLN A 51 1.47 -1.77 -1.20
N ALA A 52 0.40 -2.00 -1.96
CA ALA A 52 0.10 -1.35 -3.23
C ALA A 52 -1.39 -0.95 -3.27
N SER A 53 -1.85 -0.36 -4.35
CA SER A 53 -3.24 0.10 -4.49
C SER A 53 -4.26 -1.01 -4.21
N GLN A 54 -3.94 -2.26 -4.54
CA GLN A 54 -4.81 -3.42 -4.31
C GLN A 54 -5.21 -3.63 -2.86
N ASP A 55 -4.38 -3.23 -1.91
CA ASP A 55 -4.64 -3.43 -0.47
C ASP A 55 -5.76 -2.53 0.06
N LEU A 56 -6.07 -1.44 -0.66
CA LEU A 56 -7.13 -0.51 -0.31
C LEU A 56 -8.43 -0.72 -1.10
N MET A 57 -8.51 -1.77 -1.95
CA MET A 57 -9.69 -2.00 -2.81
C MET A 57 -10.99 -2.20 -2.04
N LYS A 58 -10.95 -2.89 -0.89
CA LYS A 58 -12.15 -3.06 -0.04
C LYS A 58 -12.64 -1.72 0.48
N LEU A 59 -11.74 -0.88 0.99
CA LEU A 59 -12.08 0.46 1.46
C LEU A 59 -12.61 1.33 0.32
N ALA A 60 -11.92 1.32 -0.83
CA ALA A 60 -12.34 2.06 -2.02
C ALA A 60 -13.76 1.68 -2.46
N THR A 61 -14.07 0.38 -2.48
CA THR A 61 -15.40 -0.13 -2.83
C THR A 61 -16.48 0.38 -1.87
N HIS A 62 -16.23 0.34 -0.54
CA HIS A 62 -17.20 0.79 0.43
C HIS A 62 -17.47 2.30 0.37
N LEU A 63 -16.50 3.08 -0.08
CA LEU A 63 -16.62 4.54 -0.20
C LEU A 63 -17.17 4.98 -1.57
N SER A 64 -17.14 4.10 -2.57
CA SER A 64 -17.43 4.44 -3.98
C SER A 64 -18.88 4.84 -4.25
N ASP A 65 -19.81 4.51 -3.35
CA ASP A 65 -21.21 4.95 -3.48
C ASP A 65 -21.39 6.45 -3.24
N GLN A 66 -20.47 7.07 -2.49
CA GLN A 66 -20.56 8.47 -2.09
C GLN A 66 -19.42 9.36 -2.63
N PHE A 67 -18.31 8.75 -3.02
CA PHE A 67 -17.08 9.45 -3.41
C PHE A 67 -16.49 8.90 -4.71
N THR A 68 -15.77 9.76 -5.42
CA THR A 68 -14.81 9.32 -6.43
C THR A 68 -13.49 9.02 -5.73
N ILE A 69 -13.07 7.76 -5.73
CA ILE A 69 -11.89 7.30 -5.02
C ILE A 69 -10.73 7.12 -6.00
N PHE A 70 -9.59 7.70 -5.68
CA PHE A 70 -8.33 7.55 -6.40
C PHE A 70 -7.33 6.83 -5.51
N VAL A 71 -6.86 5.65 -5.94
CA VAL A 71 -5.91 4.83 -5.19
C VAL A 71 -4.63 4.71 -6.00
N PRO A 72 -3.64 5.61 -5.79
CA PRO A 72 -2.36 5.50 -6.46
C PRO A 72 -1.57 4.30 -5.97
N ASP A 73 -0.78 3.69 -6.86
CA ASP A 73 0.40 2.96 -6.44
C ASP A 73 1.49 3.99 -6.10
N ARG A 74 2.03 3.95 -4.88
CA ARG A 74 3.18 4.79 -4.54
C ARG A 74 4.38 4.39 -5.38
N ARG A 75 5.34 5.28 -5.58
CA ARG A 75 6.57 5.03 -6.37
C ARG A 75 7.19 3.67 -6.08
N GLY A 76 7.79 3.06 -7.09
CA GLY A 76 8.45 1.76 -7.01
C GLY A 76 7.50 0.57 -6.90
N ARG A 77 6.20 0.77 -7.11
CA ARG A 77 5.16 -0.27 -6.97
C ARG A 77 4.15 -0.24 -8.10
N GLY A 78 3.63 -1.40 -8.44
CA GLY A 78 2.51 -1.58 -9.35
C GLY A 78 2.64 -0.81 -10.66
N MET A 79 1.67 0.04 -10.95
CA MET A 79 1.59 0.83 -12.17
C MET A 79 2.47 2.10 -12.15
N SER A 80 3.15 2.38 -11.03
CA SER A 80 3.97 3.57 -10.88
C SER A 80 5.44 3.34 -11.25
N GLY A 81 6.11 4.40 -11.69
CA GLY A 81 7.52 4.40 -12.01
C GLY A 81 8.41 4.21 -10.79
N PRO A 82 9.75 4.15 -11.00
CA PRO A 82 10.72 3.85 -9.95
C PRO A 82 10.78 4.93 -8.87
N PHE A 83 11.42 4.60 -7.75
CA PHE A 83 11.63 5.55 -6.64
C PHE A 83 12.43 6.79 -7.04
N GLY A 84 13.40 6.64 -7.95
CA GLY A 84 14.34 7.70 -8.31
C GLY A 84 15.46 7.89 -7.27
N ASP A 85 16.51 8.61 -7.67
CA ASP A 85 17.73 8.77 -6.84
C ASP A 85 17.54 9.73 -5.65
N SER A 86 16.54 10.62 -5.72
CA SER A 86 16.26 11.64 -4.70
C SER A 86 14.97 11.37 -3.94
N TYR A 87 14.63 10.09 -3.75
CA TYR A 87 13.39 9.72 -3.07
C TYR A 87 13.32 10.23 -1.63
N SER A 88 12.19 10.83 -1.29
CA SER A 88 11.89 11.35 0.04
C SER A 88 10.37 11.52 0.23
N VAL A 89 9.93 11.88 1.43
CA VAL A 89 8.54 12.26 1.67
C VAL A 89 8.10 13.47 0.82
N VAL A 90 9.03 14.37 0.47
CA VAL A 90 8.73 15.53 -0.40
C VAL A 90 8.37 15.05 -1.79
N THR A 91 9.14 14.12 -2.35
CA THR A 91 8.88 13.53 -3.66
C THR A 91 7.51 12.84 -3.72
N GLU A 92 7.12 12.14 -2.65
CA GLU A 92 5.76 11.58 -2.56
C GLU A 92 4.66 12.64 -2.45
N CYS A 93 4.94 13.77 -1.79
CA CYS A 93 4.00 14.90 -1.77
C CYS A 93 3.82 15.52 -3.16
N GLU A 94 4.87 15.56 -3.99
CA GLU A 94 4.78 16.01 -5.38
C GLU A 94 3.91 15.06 -6.22
N ASP A 95 3.99 13.75 -5.98
CA ASP A 95 3.11 12.77 -6.60
C ASP A 95 1.64 13.00 -6.23
N ILE A 96 1.37 13.24 -4.96
CA ILE A 96 0.03 13.55 -4.45
C ILE A 96 -0.46 14.89 -5.02
N ALA A 97 0.40 15.90 -5.11
CA ALA A 97 0.06 17.18 -5.70
C ALA A 97 -0.39 17.05 -7.16
N ALA A 98 0.39 16.32 -7.96
CA ALA A 98 0.05 16.06 -9.36
C ALA A 98 -1.28 15.30 -9.50
N LEU A 99 -1.52 14.31 -8.63
CA LEU A 99 -2.77 13.56 -8.63
C LEU A 99 -3.96 14.44 -8.19
N ALA A 100 -3.80 15.24 -7.14
CA ALA A 100 -4.83 16.15 -6.66
C ALA A 100 -5.18 17.20 -7.70
N GLU A 101 -4.19 17.78 -8.39
CA GLU A 101 -4.39 18.74 -9.49
C GLU A 101 -5.16 18.09 -10.66
N LYS A 102 -4.75 16.90 -11.12
CA LYS A 102 -5.40 16.20 -12.23
C LYS A 102 -6.85 15.83 -11.91
N THR A 103 -7.13 15.42 -10.68
CA THR A 103 -8.41 14.83 -10.29
C THR A 103 -9.38 15.81 -9.63
N GLY A 104 -8.88 16.95 -9.16
CA GLY A 104 -9.64 17.90 -8.35
C GLY A 104 -9.98 17.34 -6.95
N ALA A 105 -9.27 16.33 -6.48
CA ALA A 105 -9.50 15.75 -5.16
C ALA A 105 -9.05 16.71 -4.06
N GLU A 106 -9.97 17.02 -3.13
CA GLU A 106 -9.71 17.87 -1.97
C GLU A 106 -9.55 17.10 -0.64
N ARG A 107 -9.65 15.77 -0.71
CA ARG A 107 -9.61 14.87 0.45
C ARG A 107 -8.52 13.84 0.27
N ILE A 108 -7.84 13.53 1.37
CA ILE A 108 -6.81 12.50 1.39
C ILE A 108 -6.95 11.62 2.64
N PHE A 109 -6.83 10.32 2.44
CA PHE A 109 -6.68 9.34 3.51
C PHE A 109 -5.31 8.69 3.39
N GLY A 110 -4.64 8.43 4.50
CA GLY A 110 -3.38 7.69 4.55
C GLY A 110 -3.38 6.60 5.59
N LEU A 111 -2.79 5.47 5.25
CA LEU A 111 -2.61 4.31 6.11
C LEU A 111 -1.11 4.15 6.43
N SER A 112 -0.73 4.04 7.72
CA SER A 112 0.64 3.76 8.18
C SER A 112 1.67 4.73 7.55
N SER A 113 2.73 4.26 6.85
CA SER A 113 3.68 5.15 6.16
C SER A 113 3.00 6.08 5.16
N GLY A 114 1.94 5.63 4.48
CA GLY A 114 1.09 6.49 3.64
C GLY A 114 0.36 7.58 4.42
N ALA A 115 0.13 7.39 5.73
CA ALA A 115 -0.44 8.44 6.56
C ALA A 115 0.58 9.56 6.85
N ILE A 116 1.88 9.27 6.89
CA ILE A 116 2.92 10.31 6.96
C ILE A 116 2.92 11.15 5.68
N THR A 117 2.87 10.48 4.52
CA THR A 117 2.75 11.16 3.22
C THR A 117 1.48 12.03 3.17
N ALA A 118 0.31 11.48 3.57
CA ALA A 118 -0.96 12.21 3.59
C ALA A 118 -0.92 13.42 4.54
N LEU A 119 -0.35 13.26 5.72
CA LEU A 119 -0.16 14.35 6.69
C LEU A 119 0.72 15.46 6.09
N ARG A 120 1.87 15.09 5.54
CA ARG A 120 2.78 16.08 4.92
C ARG A 120 2.13 16.77 3.73
N ALA A 121 1.47 16.02 2.85
CA ALA A 121 0.76 16.56 1.69
C ALA A 121 -0.36 17.53 2.10
N SER A 122 -1.11 17.24 3.18
CA SER A 122 -2.16 18.14 3.66
C SER A 122 -1.64 19.50 4.13
N LEU A 123 -0.36 19.59 4.49
CA LEU A 123 0.30 20.84 4.91
C LEU A 123 0.96 21.58 3.74
N THR A 124 1.23 20.91 2.62
CA THR A 124 2.07 21.47 1.55
C THR A 124 1.37 21.53 0.19
N VAL A 125 0.33 20.73 -0.05
CA VAL A 125 -0.38 20.66 -1.33
C VAL A 125 -1.61 21.57 -1.29
N PRO A 126 -1.62 22.64 -2.10
CA PRO A 126 -2.79 23.52 -2.18
C PRO A 126 -4.03 22.76 -2.65
N GLY A 127 -5.17 23.00 -2.04
CA GLY A 127 -6.43 22.37 -2.40
C GLY A 127 -6.80 21.14 -1.58
N LEU A 128 -5.86 20.46 -0.93
CA LEU A 128 -6.20 19.43 0.05
C LEU A 128 -6.76 20.09 1.32
N ARG A 129 -8.03 19.83 1.62
CA ARG A 129 -8.78 20.49 2.70
C ARG A 129 -9.16 19.56 3.85
N GLN A 130 -9.24 18.25 3.56
CA GLN A 130 -9.63 17.25 4.54
C GLN A 130 -8.63 16.10 4.52
N VAL A 131 -8.14 15.74 5.68
CA VAL A 131 -7.20 14.63 5.86
C VAL A 131 -7.74 13.65 6.90
N ALA A 132 -7.65 12.36 6.61
CA ALA A 132 -7.88 11.29 7.56
C ALA A 132 -6.62 10.42 7.63
N LEU A 133 -6.17 10.11 8.82
CA LEU A 133 -4.94 9.36 9.07
C LEU A 133 -5.25 8.11 9.90
N TYR A 134 -4.75 6.98 9.45
CA TYR A 134 -4.88 5.73 10.20
C TYR A 134 -3.48 5.22 10.59
N GLU A 135 -3.23 5.21 11.90
CA GLU A 135 -2.00 4.72 12.54
C GLU A 135 -0.70 5.29 11.91
N PRO A 136 -0.54 6.62 11.81
CA PRO A 136 0.70 7.20 11.32
C PRO A 136 1.87 6.85 12.27
N PRO A 137 2.96 6.23 11.78
CA PRO A 137 4.12 5.87 12.62
C PRO A 137 5.01 7.10 12.88
N LEU A 138 4.46 8.09 13.58
CA LEU A 138 5.20 9.31 13.92
C LEU A 138 6.35 9.00 14.87
N SER A 139 7.58 9.25 14.44
CA SER A 139 8.77 9.06 15.26
C SER A 139 8.99 10.27 16.18
N VAL A 140 8.40 10.21 17.38
CA VAL A 140 8.62 11.23 18.42
C VAL A 140 9.77 10.79 19.29
N ASN A 141 10.85 11.59 19.32
CA ASN A 141 12.08 11.30 20.08
C ASN A 141 12.69 9.91 19.78
N GLY A 142 12.63 9.47 18.53
CA GLY A 142 13.15 8.16 18.11
C GLY A 142 12.29 6.97 18.54
N SER A 143 10.99 7.18 18.77
CA SER A 143 10.08 6.12 19.21
C SER A 143 9.86 5.03 18.15
N THR A 144 10.07 5.34 16.85
CA THR A 144 9.99 4.33 15.78
C THR A 144 11.28 3.53 15.74
N PRO A 145 11.24 2.20 15.99
CA PRO A 145 12.44 1.40 16.03
C PRO A 145 12.99 1.17 14.61
N VAL A 146 14.26 1.54 14.39
CA VAL A 146 14.97 1.35 13.11
C VAL A 146 16.15 0.37 13.22
N TRP A 147 16.40 -0.22 14.41
CA TRP A 147 17.54 -1.11 14.68
C TRP A 147 17.61 -2.35 13.77
N TRP A 148 16.49 -2.76 13.21
CA TRP A 148 16.36 -3.92 12.34
C TRP A 148 16.70 -3.62 10.87
N LEU A 149 16.64 -2.35 10.44
CA LEU A 149 16.78 -1.94 9.04
C LEU A 149 18.12 -2.34 8.41
N PRO A 150 19.31 -2.17 9.08
CA PRO A 150 20.57 -2.59 8.48
C PRO A 150 20.68 -4.09 8.22
N ARG A 151 19.95 -4.90 8.97
CA ARG A 151 19.87 -6.34 8.73
C ARG A 151 18.96 -6.65 7.55
N TYR A 152 17.80 -6.01 7.52
CA TYR A 152 16.86 -6.12 6.41
C TYR A 152 17.53 -5.76 5.08
N ASP A 153 18.24 -4.63 5.01
CA ASP A 153 18.92 -4.19 3.79
C ASP A 153 19.96 -5.21 3.31
N ARG A 154 20.73 -5.80 4.22
CA ARG A 154 21.67 -6.88 3.87
C ARG A 154 20.95 -8.13 3.35
N GLU A 155 19.82 -8.49 3.94
CA GLU A 155 19.03 -9.64 3.51
C GLU A 155 18.42 -9.41 2.12
N ILE A 156 17.93 -8.20 1.82
CA ILE A 156 17.48 -7.80 0.48
C ILE A 156 18.63 -7.82 -0.54
N ALA A 157 19.77 -7.23 -0.22
CA ALA A 157 20.94 -7.22 -1.10
C ALA A 157 21.47 -8.64 -1.44
N GLN A 158 21.18 -9.62 -0.57
CA GLN A 158 21.51 -11.04 -0.78
C GLN A 158 20.40 -11.85 -1.46
N GLY A 159 19.30 -11.21 -1.90
CA GLY A 159 18.14 -11.90 -2.46
C GLY A 159 17.35 -12.76 -1.46
N LYS A 160 17.53 -12.53 -0.16
CA LYS A 160 16.90 -13.29 0.92
C LYS A 160 15.57 -12.65 1.35
N THR A 161 14.62 -12.52 0.42
CA THR A 161 13.36 -11.81 0.61
C THR A 161 12.54 -12.32 1.79
N THR A 162 12.42 -13.65 1.95
CA THR A 162 11.71 -14.23 3.09
C THR A 162 12.36 -13.88 4.43
N GLN A 163 13.69 -13.88 4.52
CA GLN A 163 14.42 -13.51 5.73
C GLN A 163 14.26 -12.03 6.04
N ALA A 164 14.27 -11.17 5.02
CA ALA A 164 13.98 -9.75 5.14
C ALA A 164 12.56 -9.52 5.68
N LEU A 165 11.57 -10.24 5.17
CA LEU A 165 10.20 -10.18 5.67
C LEU A 165 10.11 -10.60 7.16
N VAL A 166 10.80 -11.68 7.56
CA VAL A 166 10.93 -12.07 8.99
C VAL A 166 11.57 -10.95 9.81
N THR A 167 12.54 -10.24 9.24
CA THR A 167 13.22 -9.14 9.93
C THR A 167 12.25 -7.97 10.16
N VAL A 168 11.42 -7.63 9.19
CA VAL A 168 10.36 -6.61 9.35
C VAL A 168 9.39 -6.99 10.46
N PHE A 169 8.82 -8.21 10.46
CA PHE A 169 7.88 -8.66 11.50
C PHE A 169 8.48 -8.72 12.91
N LYS A 170 9.80 -8.82 13.02
CA LYS A 170 10.49 -8.75 14.32
C LYS A 170 10.85 -7.34 14.74
N GLY A 171 11.01 -6.44 13.78
CA GLY A 171 11.40 -5.06 14.02
C GLY A 171 10.24 -4.13 14.29
N ILE A 172 9.12 -4.41 13.64
CA ILE A 172 7.90 -3.60 13.77
C ILE A 172 6.84 -4.46 14.50
N PRO A 173 6.25 -3.97 15.60
CA PRO A 173 5.26 -4.74 16.37
C PRO A 173 3.89 -4.76 15.68
N VAL A 174 3.84 -5.29 14.45
CA VAL A 174 2.60 -5.49 13.69
C VAL A 174 2.15 -6.94 13.74
N GLY A 175 0.85 -7.15 13.87
CA GLY A 175 0.25 -8.48 13.92
C GLY A 175 0.27 -9.13 15.32
N PRO A 176 -0.07 -10.42 15.41
CA PRO A 176 -0.15 -11.11 16.69
C PRO A 176 1.20 -11.15 17.42
N PRO A 177 1.22 -10.95 18.76
CA PRO A 177 2.46 -10.87 19.55
C PRO A 177 3.39 -12.09 19.44
N PHE A 178 2.83 -13.26 19.10
CA PHE A 178 3.63 -14.49 18.94
C PHE A 178 4.56 -14.42 17.72
N LEU A 179 4.24 -13.65 16.68
CA LEU A 179 5.11 -13.50 15.50
C LEU A 179 6.46 -12.88 15.89
N GLY A 180 6.44 -11.80 16.67
CA GLY A 180 7.68 -11.16 17.15
C GLY A 180 8.53 -12.07 18.06
N ARG A 181 7.90 -12.98 18.82
CA ARG A 181 8.57 -13.88 19.77
C ARG A 181 9.04 -15.20 19.17
N SER A 182 8.43 -15.64 18.07
CA SER A 182 8.77 -16.93 17.44
C SER A 182 10.20 -16.94 16.89
N PRO A 183 10.94 -18.04 17.03
CA PRO A 183 12.26 -18.19 16.43
C PRO A 183 12.24 -18.05 14.90
N ARG A 184 13.29 -17.45 14.34
CA ARG A 184 13.38 -17.19 12.88
C ARG A 184 13.30 -18.47 12.06
N PHE A 185 13.88 -19.57 12.55
CA PHE A 185 13.87 -20.86 11.84
C PHE A 185 12.48 -21.49 11.73
N ILE A 186 11.51 -21.03 12.55
CA ILE A 186 10.10 -21.42 12.47
C ILE A 186 9.34 -20.43 11.56
N LEU A 187 9.59 -19.13 11.72
CA LEU A 187 8.88 -18.10 10.95
C LEU A 187 9.23 -18.11 9.47
N ALA A 188 10.51 -18.31 9.11
CA ALA A 188 10.93 -18.24 7.73
C ALA A 188 10.24 -19.30 6.84
N PRO A 189 10.21 -20.60 7.19
CA PRO A 189 9.50 -21.58 6.38
C PRO A 189 7.97 -21.36 6.39
N ALA A 190 7.40 -20.90 7.52
CA ALA A 190 5.97 -20.60 7.59
C ALA A 190 5.58 -19.44 6.66
N LEU A 191 6.36 -18.35 6.65
CA LEU A 191 6.14 -17.22 5.76
C LEU A 191 6.41 -17.59 4.30
N ALA A 192 7.46 -18.36 3.99
CA ALA A 192 7.72 -18.85 2.65
C ALA A 192 6.56 -19.70 2.10
N LEU A 193 5.97 -20.54 2.96
CA LEU A 193 4.80 -21.33 2.59
C LEU A 193 3.57 -20.44 2.38
N MET A 194 3.33 -19.50 3.28
CA MET A 194 2.23 -18.56 3.19
C MET A 194 2.32 -17.73 1.91
N THR A 195 3.47 -17.11 1.61
CA THR A 195 3.64 -16.32 0.38
C THR A 195 3.43 -17.18 -0.85
N ARG A 196 3.93 -18.42 -0.89
CA ARG A 196 3.75 -19.32 -2.03
C ARG A 196 2.29 -19.69 -2.31
N PHE A 197 1.45 -19.83 -1.28
CA PHE A 197 0.06 -20.30 -1.44
C PHE A 197 -0.97 -19.17 -1.43
N VAL A 198 -0.71 -18.08 -0.70
CA VAL A 198 -1.65 -16.96 -0.53
C VAL A 198 -1.35 -15.83 -1.50
N ASP A 199 -0.08 -15.61 -1.83
CA ASP A 199 0.37 -14.54 -2.72
C ASP A 199 0.13 -14.93 -4.18
N ARG A 200 -1.08 -14.67 -4.65
CA ARG A 200 -1.49 -14.90 -6.04
C ARG A 200 -1.99 -13.59 -6.64
N PRO A 201 -1.05 -12.71 -7.05
CA PRO A 201 -1.43 -11.45 -7.67
C PRO A 201 -2.20 -11.71 -8.97
N GLU A 202 -3.25 -10.95 -9.22
CA GLU A 202 -4.05 -11.04 -10.42
C GLU A 202 -4.05 -9.70 -11.16
N GLY A 203 -3.85 -9.75 -12.47
CA GLY A 203 -3.81 -8.55 -13.31
C GLY A 203 -2.62 -7.65 -12.95
N ASP A 204 -2.90 -6.43 -12.46
CA ASP A 204 -1.88 -5.45 -12.07
C ASP A 204 -1.55 -5.49 -10.56
N ASP A 205 -2.02 -6.49 -9.85
CA ASP A 205 -1.68 -6.65 -8.43
C ASP A 205 -0.20 -7.01 -8.27
N VAL A 206 0.40 -6.51 -7.21
CA VAL A 206 1.82 -6.69 -6.90
C VAL A 206 1.98 -7.82 -5.90
N SER A 207 2.89 -8.75 -6.15
CA SER A 207 3.17 -9.84 -5.22
C SER A 207 3.81 -9.33 -3.91
N ILE A 208 3.59 -10.06 -2.82
CA ILE A 208 4.27 -9.78 -1.53
C ILE A 208 5.79 -9.79 -1.73
N GLU A 209 6.31 -10.74 -2.53
CA GLU A 209 7.74 -10.85 -2.82
C GLU A 209 8.29 -9.57 -3.46
N ALA A 210 7.54 -8.95 -4.39
CA ALA A 210 7.92 -7.69 -5.02
C ALA A 210 7.75 -6.48 -4.08
N LEU A 211 6.84 -6.55 -3.10
CA LEU A 211 6.60 -5.48 -2.14
C LEU A 211 7.60 -5.46 -0.97
N VAL A 212 8.15 -6.62 -0.58
CA VAL A 212 9.11 -6.69 0.54
C VAL A 212 10.29 -5.72 0.35
N PRO A 213 10.94 -5.60 -0.82
CA PRO A 213 12.07 -4.67 -1.01
C PRO A 213 11.71 -3.19 -0.83
N THR A 214 10.43 -2.82 -0.91
CA THR A 214 9.98 -1.43 -0.80
C THR A 214 10.04 -0.89 0.62
N MET A 215 10.18 -1.75 1.63
CA MET A 215 10.17 -1.34 3.04
C MET A 215 11.30 -0.38 3.40
N HIS A 216 12.45 -0.46 2.75
CA HIS A 216 13.53 0.51 2.93
C HIS A 216 13.03 1.95 2.68
N TYR A 217 12.33 2.13 1.57
CA TYR A 217 11.78 3.43 1.16
C TYR A 217 10.63 3.88 2.07
N ASP A 218 9.82 2.94 2.58
CA ASP A 218 8.81 3.27 3.58
C ASP A 218 9.41 3.83 4.86
N MET A 219 10.61 3.35 5.25
CA MET A 219 11.32 3.86 6.44
C MET A 219 12.00 5.21 6.20
N ILE A 220 12.23 5.63 4.96
CA ILE A 220 12.74 6.98 4.65
C ILE A 220 11.68 8.05 4.90
N VAL A 221 10.39 7.73 4.72
CA VAL A 221 9.30 8.68 4.92
C VAL A 221 8.82 8.77 6.38
N VAL A 222 9.18 7.80 7.21
CA VAL A 222 8.84 7.73 8.65
C VAL A 222 9.90 8.39 9.52
#